data_9506aee55a5e47704c5f1e19801e0d2b
#
_entry.id   9506aee55a5e47704c5f1e19801e0d2b
#
_cell.length_a   1.000
_cell.length_b   1.000
_cell.length_c   1.000
_cell.angle_alpha   90.00
_cell.angle_beta   90.00
_cell.angle_gamma   90.00
#
_symmetry.space_group_name_H-M   'P 1'
#
loop_
_entity.id
_entity.type
_entity.pdbx_description
1 polymer ?
#
loop_
_entity_poly.entity_id
_entity_poly.type
_entity_poly.pdbx_seq_one_letter_code
_entity_poly.pdbx_strand_id
1 'polypeptide(L)'
;MDSYYMNEALKEAKKAYDLGEVPIGCVIVRDGAIIGRGHNRTETDESATHHAEIMALKAADEATEGWRIGGDLYVTVEPCPMCMGAILNSRIERLIIGTDNPRFGAAGSVVNLAAFRAFNHSVDVTEGVCADACRALMQSFFKGLR
;
A
#
# COMPACT_ATOMS: atom_id res chain seq x y z
N MET A 1 -5.35 5.49 15.97
CA MET A 1 -3.98 5.31 15.45
C MET A 1 -3.95 4.97 13.96
N ASP A 2 -4.90 4.19 13.49
CA ASP A 2 -4.94 3.85 12.07
C ASP A 2 -5.12 5.09 11.17
N SER A 3 -5.95 6.04 11.58
CA SER A 3 -6.12 7.30 10.84
C SER A 3 -4.83 8.11 10.76
N TYR A 4 -4.05 8.13 11.83
CA TYR A 4 -2.76 8.83 11.84
C TYR A 4 -1.81 8.26 10.78
N TYR A 5 -1.63 6.94 10.77
CA TYR A 5 -0.72 6.31 9.81
C TYR A 5 -1.28 6.33 8.39
N MET A 6 -2.60 6.26 8.21
CA MET A 6 -3.18 6.44 6.89
C MET A 6 -2.94 7.86 6.36
N ASN A 7 -2.98 8.87 7.22
CA ASN A 7 -2.62 10.23 6.82
C ASN A 7 -1.15 10.34 6.41
N GLU A 8 -0.26 9.57 7.04
CA GLU A 8 1.14 9.49 6.62
C GLU A 8 1.26 8.82 5.25
N ALA A 9 0.47 7.77 4.98
CA ALA A 9 0.40 7.16 3.66
C ALA A 9 -0.14 8.15 2.61
N LEU A 10 -1.12 8.98 2.97
CA LEU A 10 -1.63 10.04 2.09
C LEU A 10 -0.58 11.08 1.74
N LYS A 11 0.33 11.39 2.66
CA LYS A 11 1.47 12.28 2.35
C LYS A 11 2.34 11.68 1.26
N GLU A 12 2.57 10.37 1.31
CA GLU A 12 3.31 9.66 0.25
C GLU A 12 2.53 9.68 -1.07
N ALA A 13 1.21 9.46 -1.01
CA ALA A 13 0.36 9.55 -2.21
C ALA A 13 0.44 10.91 -2.88
N LYS A 14 0.51 12.00 -2.10
CA LYS A 14 0.65 13.35 -2.64
C LYS A 14 1.99 13.56 -3.33
N LYS A 15 3.05 12.93 -2.86
CA LYS A 15 4.35 12.95 -3.56
C LYS A 15 4.23 12.33 -4.94
N ALA A 16 3.53 11.19 -5.06
CA ALA A 16 3.26 10.56 -6.34
C ALA A 16 2.43 11.49 -7.24
N TYR A 17 1.38 12.10 -6.70
CA TYR A 17 0.55 13.06 -7.42
C TYR A 17 1.39 14.18 -8.04
N ASP A 18 2.30 14.75 -7.26
CA ASP A 18 3.15 15.85 -7.70
C ASP A 18 4.14 15.43 -8.79
N LEU A 19 4.47 14.14 -8.85
CA LEU A 19 5.32 13.57 -9.91
C LEU A 19 4.54 13.20 -11.18
N GLY A 20 3.21 13.36 -11.18
CA GLY A 20 2.38 12.88 -12.28
C GLY A 20 2.11 11.38 -12.26
N GLU A 21 2.38 10.73 -11.14
CA GLU A 21 2.12 9.31 -10.92
C GLU A 21 0.73 9.09 -10.34
N VAL A 22 0.17 7.90 -10.55
CA VAL A 22 -1.08 7.52 -9.87
C VAL A 22 -0.86 7.67 -8.35
N PRO A 23 -1.70 8.46 -7.64
CA PRO A 23 -1.41 8.87 -6.28
C PRO A 23 -1.75 7.80 -5.24
N ILE A 24 -0.84 6.85 -5.11
CA ILE A 24 -0.91 5.79 -4.11
C ILE A 24 0.30 5.92 -3.21
N GLY A 25 0.07 5.87 -1.91
CA GLY A 25 1.09 5.95 -0.89
C GLY A 25 0.98 4.82 0.12
N CYS A 26 2.10 4.49 0.73
CA CYS A 26 2.21 3.37 1.65
C CYS A 26 3.20 3.67 2.76
N VAL A 27 2.86 3.28 3.99
CA VAL A 27 3.80 3.28 5.11
C VAL A 27 3.72 1.95 5.84
N ILE A 28 4.83 1.52 6.42
CA ILE A 28 4.91 0.29 7.21
C ILE A 28 5.31 0.67 8.63
N VAL A 29 4.57 0.17 9.60
CA VAL A 29 4.71 0.50 11.02
C VAL A 29 5.04 -0.77 11.80
N ARG A 30 6.10 -0.71 12.60
CA ARG A 30 6.47 -1.79 13.52
C ARG A 30 6.88 -1.19 14.85
N ASP A 31 6.31 -1.72 15.93
CA ASP A 31 6.60 -1.26 17.30
C ASP A 31 6.40 0.27 17.46
N GLY A 32 5.34 0.79 16.86
CA GLY A 32 4.99 2.20 16.96
C GLY A 32 5.84 3.15 16.11
N ALA A 33 6.70 2.65 15.24
CA ALA A 33 7.56 3.46 14.38
C ALA A 33 7.33 3.13 12.90
N ILE A 34 7.35 4.17 12.06
CA ILE A 34 7.34 3.98 10.61
C ILE A 34 8.74 3.53 10.19
N ILE A 35 8.83 2.31 9.65
CA ILE A 35 10.09 1.72 9.21
C ILE A 35 10.25 1.72 7.69
N GLY A 36 9.20 2.05 6.95
CA GLY A 36 9.26 2.15 5.49
C GLY A 36 8.19 3.07 4.96
N ARG A 37 8.53 3.85 3.93
CA ARG A 37 7.62 4.74 3.21
C ARG A 37 7.80 4.54 1.73
N GLY A 38 6.73 4.63 0.97
CA GLY A 38 6.80 4.54 -0.47
C GLY A 38 5.61 5.18 -1.15
N HIS A 39 5.82 5.57 -2.39
CA HIS A 39 4.77 6.06 -3.26
C HIS A 39 5.00 5.51 -4.66
N ASN A 40 3.96 5.48 -5.47
CA ASN A 40 4.04 4.94 -6.83
C ASN A 40 5.06 5.74 -7.66
N ARG A 41 5.96 5.02 -8.34
CA ARG A 41 7.01 5.58 -9.19
C ARG A 41 7.17 4.82 -10.51
N THR A 42 6.11 4.18 -10.97
CA THR A 42 6.13 3.34 -12.18
C THR A 42 6.68 4.11 -13.39
N GLU A 43 6.14 5.29 -13.67
CA GLU A 43 6.58 6.11 -14.81
C GLU A 43 7.92 6.78 -14.54
N THR A 44 8.11 7.32 -13.34
CA THR A 44 9.33 8.06 -12.96
C THR A 44 10.56 7.16 -13.05
N ASP A 45 10.47 5.93 -12.59
CA ASP A 45 11.57 4.98 -12.55
C ASP A 45 11.56 4.02 -13.75
N GLU A 46 10.58 4.15 -14.63
CA GLU A 46 10.39 3.23 -15.77
C GLU A 46 10.40 1.77 -15.29
N SER A 47 9.63 1.48 -14.25
CA SER A 47 9.59 0.16 -13.62
C SER A 47 8.16 -0.26 -13.29
N ALA A 48 7.69 -1.32 -13.93
CA ALA A 48 6.34 -1.86 -13.74
C ALA A 48 6.07 -2.34 -12.32
N THR A 49 7.11 -2.61 -11.55
CA THR A 49 6.97 -3.13 -10.18
C THR A 49 7.10 -2.06 -9.11
N HIS A 50 7.44 -0.82 -9.45
CA HIS A 50 7.64 0.26 -8.48
C HIS A 50 6.31 0.87 -8.01
N HIS A 51 5.46 0.03 -7.47
CA HIS A 51 4.24 0.44 -6.75
C HIS A 51 4.61 0.93 -5.35
N ALA A 52 3.73 1.72 -4.75
CA ALA A 52 3.92 2.29 -3.41
C ALA A 52 4.31 1.21 -2.38
N GLU A 53 3.62 0.09 -2.41
CA GLU A 53 3.83 -1.00 -1.46
C GLU A 53 5.23 -1.61 -1.61
N ILE A 54 5.66 -1.87 -2.84
CA ILE A 54 7.00 -2.41 -3.12
C ILE A 54 8.07 -1.43 -2.64
N MET A 55 7.89 -0.13 -2.90
CA MET A 55 8.84 0.89 -2.46
C MET A 55 8.93 0.94 -0.93
N ALA A 56 7.79 0.87 -0.24
CA ALA A 56 7.76 0.88 1.22
C ALA A 56 8.40 -0.40 1.81
N LEU A 57 8.11 -1.56 1.22
CA LEU A 57 8.69 -2.84 1.66
C LEU A 57 10.20 -2.85 1.49
N LYS A 58 10.72 -2.32 0.39
CA LYS A 58 12.17 -2.20 0.18
C LYS A 58 12.83 -1.28 1.21
N ALA A 59 12.19 -0.15 1.52
CA ALA A 59 12.69 0.75 2.55
C ALA A 59 12.68 0.07 3.92
N ALA A 60 11.65 -0.69 4.24
CA ALA A 60 11.57 -1.44 5.48
C ALA A 60 12.65 -2.54 5.57
N ASP A 61 12.95 -3.22 4.45
CA ASP A 61 14.04 -4.20 4.40
C ASP A 61 15.38 -3.60 4.84
N GLU A 62 15.65 -2.37 4.42
CA GLU A 62 16.88 -1.68 4.79
C GLU A 62 16.91 -1.27 6.28
N ALA A 63 15.74 -1.06 6.86
CA ALA A 63 15.60 -0.62 8.26
C ALA A 63 15.57 -1.79 9.25
N THR A 64 15.45 -3.03 8.79
CA THR A 64 15.31 -4.21 9.63
C THR A 64 16.34 -5.27 9.27
N GLU A 65 16.54 -6.23 10.18
CA GLU A 65 17.35 -7.40 9.89
C GLU A 65 16.48 -8.54 9.36
N GLY A 66 16.98 -9.22 8.33
CA GLY A 66 16.28 -10.33 7.70
C GLY A 66 15.13 -9.85 6.83
N TRP A 67 14.39 -10.80 6.28
CA TRP A 67 13.33 -10.55 5.30
C TRP A 67 11.91 -10.56 5.88
N ARG A 68 11.76 -11.00 7.12
CA ARG A 68 10.46 -11.01 7.81
C ARG A 68 10.24 -9.67 8.48
N ILE A 69 9.59 -8.77 7.76
CA ILE A 69 9.33 -7.41 8.25
C ILE A 69 8.34 -7.44 9.41
N GLY A 70 7.24 -8.17 9.24
CA GLY A 70 6.13 -8.13 10.20
C GLY A 70 5.47 -6.76 10.23
N GLY A 71 4.80 -6.45 11.34
CA GLY A 71 4.17 -5.15 11.52
C GLY A 71 2.95 -4.90 10.65
N ASP A 72 2.55 -3.64 10.55
CA ASP A 72 1.34 -3.20 9.88
C ASP A 72 1.65 -2.37 8.65
N LEU A 73 0.96 -2.65 7.54
CA LEU A 73 1.12 -1.91 6.30
C LEU A 73 -0.14 -1.09 6.03
N TYR A 74 0.04 0.21 5.83
CA TYR A 74 -1.01 1.17 5.48
C TYR A 74 -0.85 1.59 4.04
N VAL A 75 -1.89 1.45 3.24
CA VAL A 75 -1.88 1.82 1.83
C VAL A 75 -3.17 2.54 1.47
N THR A 76 -3.05 3.60 0.67
CA THR A 76 -4.21 4.46 0.35
C THR A 76 -5.21 3.79 -0.59
N VAL A 77 -4.76 2.83 -1.41
CA VAL A 77 -5.60 2.08 -2.35
C VAL A 77 -5.29 0.60 -2.21
N GLU A 78 -6.32 -0.23 -2.30
CA GLU A 78 -6.21 -1.69 -2.19
C GLU A 78 -5.12 -2.25 -3.11
N PRO A 79 -4.23 -3.11 -2.58
CA PRO A 79 -3.11 -3.65 -3.36
C PRO A 79 -3.53 -4.55 -4.53
N CYS A 80 -2.73 -4.53 -5.60
CA CYS A 80 -2.83 -5.46 -6.72
C CYS A 80 -2.26 -6.84 -6.34
N PRO A 81 -2.42 -7.87 -7.20
CA PRO A 81 -1.90 -9.21 -6.89
C PRO A 81 -0.39 -9.26 -6.62
N MET A 82 0.42 -8.51 -7.37
CA MET A 82 1.87 -8.46 -7.16
C MET A 82 2.19 -7.95 -5.74
N CYS A 83 1.56 -6.85 -5.34
CA CYS A 83 1.80 -6.25 -4.03
C CYS A 83 1.27 -7.13 -2.91
N MET A 84 0.11 -7.78 -3.09
CA MET A 84 -0.39 -8.73 -2.09
C MET A 84 0.58 -9.90 -1.91
N GLY A 85 1.17 -10.41 -2.98
CA GLY A 85 2.20 -11.44 -2.90
C GLY A 85 3.40 -10.97 -2.07
N ALA A 86 3.87 -9.75 -2.33
CA ALA A 86 4.98 -9.17 -1.59
C ALA A 86 4.65 -8.96 -0.11
N ILE A 87 3.44 -8.50 0.19
CA ILE A 87 2.94 -8.30 1.57
C ILE A 87 2.94 -9.63 2.33
N LEU A 88 2.42 -10.69 1.70
CA LEU A 88 2.40 -12.03 2.30
C LEU A 88 3.82 -12.57 2.51
N ASN A 89 4.68 -12.41 1.51
CA ASN A 89 6.08 -12.85 1.61
C ASN A 89 6.83 -12.17 2.75
N SER A 90 6.54 -10.90 2.98
CA SER A 90 7.20 -10.09 4.03
C SER A 90 6.63 -10.33 5.43
N ARG A 91 5.60 -11.17 5.54
CA ARG A 91 4.95 -11.54 6.81
C ARG A 91 4.30 -10.34 7.51
N ILE A 92 3.75 -9.42 6.73
CA ILE A 92 2.94 -8.33 7.28
C ILE A 92 1.76 -8.94 8.07
N GLU A 93 1.48 -8.40 9.25
CA GLU A 93 0.44 -8.91 10.15
C GLU A 93 -0.91 -8.28 9.86
N ARG A 94 -0.94 -6.96 9.68
CA ARG A 94 -2.17 -6.22 9.38
C ARG A 94 -2.00 -5.38 8.12
N LEU A 95 -3.00 -5.43 7.25
CA LEU A 95 -3.10 -4.59 6.07
C LEU A 95 -4.26 -3.62 6.25
N ILE A 96 -3.96 -2.34 6.29
CA ILE A 96 -4.96 -1.28 6.45
C ILE A 96 -5.09 -0.53 5.12
N ILE A 97 -6.30 -0.53 4.57
CA ILE A 97 -6.60 -0.01 3.23
C ILE A 97 -7.48 1.23 3.35
N GLY A 98 -7.17 2.26 2.55
CA GLY A 98 -8.00 3.44 2.43
C GLY A 98 -9.22 3.20 1.56
N THR A 99 -9.05 3.10 0.26
CA THR A 99 -10.13 2.85 -0.67
C THR A 99 -9.90 1.57 -1.49
N ASP A 100 -10.99 1.02 -2.02
CA ASP A 100 -10.93 -0.19 -2.83
C ASP A 100 -10.35 0.06 -4.22
N ASN A 101 -9.98 -1.02 -4.90
CA ASN A 101 -9.50 -1.02 -6.27
C ASN A 101 -10.35 -2.01 -7.08
N PRO A 102 -11.47 -1.54 -7.66
CA PRO A 102 -12.41 -2.44 -8.32
C PRO A 102 -11.87 -3.08 -9.60
N ARG A 103 -10.79 -2.55 -10.16
CA ARG A 103 -10.21 -3.09 -11.41
C ARG A 103 -9.18 -4.18 -11.18
N PHE A 104 -8.38 -4.06 -10.12
CA PHE A 104 -7.22 -4.92 -9.95
C PHE A 104 -6.92 -5.23 -8.48
N GLY A 105 -7.86 -4.99 -7.60
CA GLY A 105 -7.68 -5.20 -6.16
C GLY A 105 -7.62 -6.66 -5.78
N ALA A 106 -6.64 -7.03 -4.97
CA ALA A 106 -6.41 -8.41 -4.58
C ALA A 106 -6.60 -8.68 -3.09
N ALA A 107 -7.25 -7.77 -2.37
CA ALA A 107 -7.61 -7.93 -0.98
C ALA A 107 -9.13 -7.95 -0.79
N GLY A 108 -9.86 -8.41 -1.80
CA GLY A 108 -11.30 -8.60 -1.75
C GLY A 108 -12.08 -8.10 -2.96
N SER A 109 -11.59 -7.10 -3.71
CA SER A 109 -12.38 -6.49 -4.80
C SER A 109 -12.49 -7.40 -6.03
N VAL A 110 -11.38 -7.90 -6.56
CA VAL A 110 -11.36 -8.81 -7.71
C VAL A 110 -11.07 -10.22 -7.26
N VAL A 111 -10.03 -10.38 -6.46
CA VAL A 111 -9.67 -11.64 -5.79
C VAL A 111 -9.31 -11.33 -4.35
N ASN A 112 -9.26 -12.33 -3.48
CA ASN A 112 -8.83 -12.15 -2.09
C ASN A 112 -7.66 -13.07 -1.77
N LEU A 113 -6.45 -12.54 -1.87
CA LEU A 113 -5.23 -13.26 -1.53
C LEU A 113 -4.85 -13.13 -0.05
N ALA A 114 -5.49 -12.21 0.68
CA ALA A 114 -5.17 -11.96 2.09
C ALA A 114 -5.48 -13.16 2.98
N ALA A 115 -6.51 -13.91 2.65
CA ALA A 115 -7.00 -15.04 3.44
C ALA A 115 -7.07 -16.34 2.62
N PHE A 116 -6.22 -16.52 1.64
CA PHE A 116 -6.22 -17.74 0.81
C PHE A 116 -5.67 -18.91 1.62
N ARG A 117 -6.52 -19.91 1.84
CA ARG A 117 -6.24 -21.02 2.79
C ARG A 117 -5.01 -21.85 2.45
N ALA A 118 -4.66 -21.93 1.18
CA ALA A 118 -3.49 -22.71 0.73
C ALA A 118 -2.15 -22.01 0.99
N PHE A 119 -2.17 -20.72 1.35
CA PHE A 119 -0.94 -19.97 1.63
C PHE A 119 -0.48 -20.21 3.07
N ASN A 120 0.83 -20.16 3.28
CA ASN A 120 1.45 -20.36 4.59
C ASN A 120 1.15 -19.23 5.57
N HIS A 121 0.81 -18.05 5.07
CA HIS A 121 0.56 -16.86 5.87
C HIS A 121 -0.71 -16.18 5.40
N SER A 122 -1.46 -15.63 6.34
CA SER A 122 -2.59 -14.75 6.05
C SER A 122 -2.36 -13.41 6.72
N VAL A 123 -3.03 -12.38 6.23
CA VAL A 123 -2.93 -11.03 6.78
C VAL A 123 -4.33 -10.55 7.16
N ASP A 124 -4.45 -9.90 8.32
CA ASP A 124 -5.70 -9.30 8.78
C ASP A 124 -5.94 -7.98 8.04
N VAL A 125 -7.09 -7.84 7.39
CA VAL A 125 -7.42 -6.68 6.57
C VAL A 125 -8.41 -5.77 7.30
N THR A 126 -8.09 -4.48 7.35
CA THR A 126 -8.99 -3.41 7.80
C THR A 126 -9.19 -2.46 6.62
N GLU A 127 -10.44 -2.20 6.25
CA GLU A 127 -10.79 -1.38 5.09
C GLU A 127 -11.41 -0.06 5.51
N GLY A 128 -11.39 0.91 4.60
CA GLY A 128 -12.15 2.14 4.73
C GLY A 128 -11.56 3.18 5.65
N VAL A 129 -10.29 3.08 6.01
CA VAL A 129 -9.62 4.07 6.86
C VAL A 129 -9.26 5.29 6.01
N CYS A 130 -9.82 6.45 6.32
CA CYS A 130 -9.69 7.67 5.52
C CYS A 130 -10.11 7.48 4.06
N ALA A 131 -11.13 6.64 3.83
CA ALA A 131 -11.56 6.22 2.50
C ALA A 131 -11.90 7.41 1.59
N ASP A 132 -12.61 8.40 2.12
CA ASP A 132 -13.04 9.56 1.32
C ASP A 132 -11.85 10.38 0.80
N ALA A 133 -10.86 10.62 1.65
CA ALA A 133 -9.65 11.36 1.27
C ALA A 133 -8.83 10.57 0.24
N CYS A 134 -8.68 9.26 0.43
CA CYS A 134 -7.96 8.40 -0.51
C CYS A 134 -8.65 8.37 -1.88
N ARG A 135 -9.96 8.21 -1.87
CA ARG A 135 -10.78 8.19 -3.11
C ARG A 135 -10.74 9.55 -3.81
N ALA A 136 -10.86 10.64 -3.06
CA ALA A 136 -10.85 11.99 -3.62
C ALA A 136 -9.54 12.29 -4.34
N LEU A 137 -8.41 11.88 -3.78
CA LEU A 137 -7.10 12.08 -4.39
C LEU A 137 -6.98 11.31 -5.72
N MET A 138 -7.45 10.06 -5.75
CA MET A 138 -7.49 9.25 -6.98
C MET A 138 -8.38 9.90 -8.04
N GLN A 139 -9.57 10.32 -7.66
CA GLN A 139 -10.52 10.97 -8.57
C GLN A 139 -9.96 12.27 -9.13
N SER A 140 -9.32 13.08 -8.30
CA SER A 140 -8.69 14.34 -8.71
C SER A 140 -7.60 14.10 -9.75
N PHE A 141 -6.78 13.08 -9.56
CA PHE A 141 -5.71 12.74 -10.50
C PHE A 141 -6.28 12.35 -11.87
N PHE A 142 -7.22 11.40 -11.90
CA PHE A 142 -7.78 10.93 -13.17
C PHE A 142 -8.63 11.99 -13.87
N LYS A 143 -9.30 12.86 -13.13
CA LYS A 143 -10.02 13.98 -13.69
C LYS A 143 -9.08 14.97 -14.36
N GLY A 144 -7.91 15.20 -13.80
CA GLY A 144 -6.89 16.09 -14.36
C GLY A 144 -6.26 15.58 -15.65
N LEU A 145 -6.39 14.28 -15.97
CA LEU A 145 -5.88 13.69 -17.21
C LEU A 145 -6.81 13.86 -18.40
N ARG A 146 -8.02 14.35 -18.20
CA ARG A 146 -9.03 14.50 -19.26
C ARG A 146 -9.01 15.87 -19.90
#